data_711170a205ad130f9924f2b3fe66671b
#
_entry.id   711170a205ad130f9924f2b3fe66671b
#
_cell.length_a   1.000
_cell.length_b   1.000
_cell.length_c   1.000
_cell.angle_alpha   90.00
_cell.angle_beta   90.00
_cell.angle_gamma   90.00
#
_symmetry.space_group_name_H-M   'P 1'
#
loop_
_entity.id
_entity.type
_entity.pdbx_description
1 polymer ?
#
loop_
_entity_poly.entity_id
_entity_poly.type
_entity_poly.pdbx_seq_one_letter_code
_entity_poly.pdbx_strand_id
1 'polypeptide(L)'
;MALTNAFTQKVDRVADINATKLAWNLVVGVVHLYEIPSSWNPTDVCSLELVLQDEMGDRIHCSIPKANVVVFKIVVREFGIYSMRNFIVQPNSKGVRTTSHKFKLSFYMKTSVSTLSSETFQLNPFRFVSFTEIEEVDVVNLNILLDCVGHIVGKEDVRPIVTKSGQESKCMALYLEDLEKNKIKCTIFGEMIGKLTPFINKDDGEPLILVAQLFKPNQYLNQINIQNSLYASRVFLNPDFPDVVAFKNR
;
A
#
# COMPACT_ATOMS: atom_id res chain seq x y z
N MET A 1 -3.83 1.40 -50.32
CA MET A 1 -4.60 0.59 -49.36
C MET A 1 -3.67 0.19 -48.24
N ALA A 2 -3.72 0.88 -47.10
CA ALA A 2 -2.92 0.59 -45.95
C ALA A 2 -3.67 -0.48 -45.12
N LEU A 3 -3.08 -1.65 -44.97
CA LEU A 3 -3.57 -2.70 -44.07
C LEU A 3 -3.24 -2.29 -42.62
N THR A 4 -4.14 -1.57 -41.98
CA THR A 4 -4.12 -1.35 -40.56
C THR A 4 -4.71 -2.58 -39.86
N ASN A 5 -3.98 -3.67 -39.78
CA ASN A 5 -4.24 -4.73 -38.81
C ASN A 5 -3.47 -4.39 -37.52
N ALA A 6 -3.98 -3.41 -36.80
CA ALA A 6 -3.66 -3.29 -35.38
C ALA A 6 -4.34 -4.47 -34.67
N PHE A 7 -3.62 -5.56 -34.46
CA PHE A 7 -3.96 -6.57 -33.47
C PHE A 7 -3.96 -5.85 -32.11
N THR A 8 -5.12 -5.38 -31.68
CA THR A 8 -5.32 -4.95 -30.29
C THR A 8 -5.11 -6.19 -29.43
N GLN A 9 -3.92 -6.32 -28.85
CA GLN A 9 -3.66 -7.42 -27.94
C GLN A 9 -4.67 -7.33 -26.79
N LYS A 10 -5.38 -8.43 -26.56
CA LYS A 10 -6.35 -8.54 -25.46
C LYS A 10 -5.67 -8.13 -24.14
N VAL A 11 -6.26 -7.19 -23.44
CA VAL A 11 -5.86 -6.84 -22.07
C VAL A 11 -6.44 -7.89 -21.13
N ASP A 12 -5.59 -8.44 -20.29
CA ASP A 12 -5.99 -9.40 -19.26
C ASP A 12 -6.42 -8.64 -17.98
N ARG A 13 -7.32 -9.23 -17.19
CA ARG A 13 -7.74 -8.66 -15.91
C ARG A 13 -6.84 -9.15 -14.78
N VAL A 14 -6.62 -8.31 -13.78
CA VAL A 14 -5.87 -8.69 -12.57
C VAL A 14 -6.52 -9.88 -11.87
N ALA A 15 -7.84 -9.92 -11.74
CA ALA A 15 -8.58 -11.02 -11.12
C ALA A 15 -8.33 -12.40 -11.76
N ASP A 16 -8.00 -12.44 -13.06
CA ASP A 16 -7.80 -13.68 -13.82
C ASP A 16 -6.37 -14.22 -13.71
N ILE A 17 -5.44 -13.46 -13.11
CA ILE A 17 -4.03 -13.83 -13.04
C ILE A 17 -3.84 -15.13 -12.25
N ASN A 18 -3.12 -16.05 -12.89
CA ASN A 18 -2.74 -17.33 -12.32
C ASN A 18 -1.37 -17.78 -12.88
N ALA A 19 -0.84 -18.90 -12.38
CA ALA A 19 0.50 -19.37 -12.74
C ALA A 19 0.56 -20.16 -14.05
N THR A 20 -0.51 -20.23 -14.87
CA THR A 20 -0.53 -21.06 -16.08
C THR A 20 0.16 -20.45 -17.28
N LYS A 21 0.36 -19.11 -17.30
CA LYS A 21 1.09 -18.42 -18.36
C LYS A 21 1.98 -17.30 -17.81
N LEU A 22 2.99 -16.90 -18.59
CA LEU A 22 3.87 -15.76 -18.30
C LEU A 22 3.48 -14.50 -19.10
N ALA A 23 2.88 -14.69 -20.28
CA ALA A 23 2.57 -13.62 -21.23
C ALA A 23 1.27 -12.87 -20.84
N TRP A 24 1.19 -12.41 -19.60
CA TRP A 24 0.13 -11.51 -19.13
C TRP A 24 0.31 -10.14 -19.75
N ASN A 25 -0.78 -9.52 -20.20
CA ASN A 25 -0.83 -8.18 -20.77
C ASN A 25 -1.81 -7.33 -19.96
N LEU A 26 -1.30 -6.41 -19.17
CA LEU A 26 -2.09 -5.64 -18.21
C LEU A 26 -2.06 -4.16 -18.58
N VAL A 27 -3.19 -3.48 -18.37
CA VAL A 27 -3.27 -2.02 -18.24
C VAL A 27 -3.54 -1.74 -16.77
N VAL A 28 -2.57 -1.10 -16.11
CA VAL A 28 -2.60 -0.92 -14.66
C VAL A 28 -2.08 0.45 -14.26
N GLY A 29 -2.64 0.99 -13.17
CA GLY A 29 -2.09 2.12 -12.45
C GLY A 29 -1.27 1.66 -11.24
N VAL A 30 -0.24 2.41 -10.89
CA VAL A 30 0.58 2.17 -9.70
C VAL A 30 -0.03 2.91 -8.52
N VAL A 31 -0.71 2.19 -7.64
CA VAL A 31 -1.35 2.75 -6.44
C VAL A 31 -0.32 3.14 -5.39
N HIS A 32 0.71 2.30 -5.23
CA HIS A 32 1.77 2.50 -4.25
C HIS A 32 3.08 1.93 -4.74
N LEU A 33 4.17 2.63 -4.44
CA LEU A 33 5.53 2.22 -4.75
C LEU A 33 6.43 2.46 -3.54
N TYR A 34 7.19 1.45 -3.13
CA TYR A 34 8.15 1.57 -2.03
C TYR A 34 9.39 0.72 -2.27
N GLU A 35 10.48 1.11 -1.61
CA GLU A 35 11.77 0.44 -1.71
C GLU A 35 11.97 -0.53 -0.55
N ILE A 36 12.51 -1.69 -0.83
CA ILE A 36 13.07 -2.58 0.20
C ILE A 36 14.59 -2.42 0.18
N PRO A 37 15.19 -1.92 1.25
CA PRO A 37 16.64 -1.82 1.34
C PRO A 37 17.30 -3.20 1.46
N SER A 38 18.56 -3.29 1.09
CA SER A 38 19.35 -4.48 1.31
C SER A 38 19.64 -4.66 2.81
N SER A 39 19.55 -5.88 3.30
CA SER A 39 19.92 -6.21 4.69
C SER A 39 21.42 -6.03 4.97
N TRP A 40 22.26 -6.05 3.92
CA TRP A 40 23.71 -5.90 4.05
C TRP A 40 24.15 -4.45 3.95
N ASN A 41 23.51 -3.66 3.11
CA ASN A 41 23.79 -2.24 2.96
C ASN A 41 22.46 -1.48 2.83
N PRO A 42 22.00 -0.78 3.87
CA PRO A 42 20.72 -0.07 3.86
C PRO A 42 20.59 1.03 2.79
N THR A 43 21.71 1.51 2.22
CA THR A 43 21.69 2.49 1.12
C THR A 43 21.39 1.84 -0.24
N ASP A 44 21.54 0.52 -0.35
CA ASP A 44 21.25 -0.23 -1.57
C ASP A 44 19.80 -0.68 -1.60
N VAL A 45 19.14 -0.49 -2.74
CA VAL A 45 17.77 -1.00 -2.95
C VAL A 45 17.85 -2.47 -3.38
N CYS A 46 17.22 -3.34 -2.60
CA CYS A 46 17.07 -4.77 -2.89
C CYS A 46 15.96 -5.03 -3.89
N SER A 47 14.84 -4.34 -3.76
CA SER A 47 13.72 -4.42 -4.69
C SER A 47 12.85 -3.16 -4.63
N LEU A 48 12.09 -2.90 -5.70
CA LEU A 48 10.95 -1.99 -5.67
C LEU A 48 9.69 -2.84 -5.60
N GLU A 49 8.81 -2.47 -4.69
CA GLU A 49 7.54 -3.15 -4.48
C GLU A 49 6.40 -2.24 -4.90
N LEU A 50 5.47 -2.79 -5.67
CA LEU A 50 4.36 -2.07 -6.26
C LEU A 50 3.03 -2.68 -5.82
N VAL A 51 2.03 -1.83 -5.61
CA VAL A 51 0.63 -2.23 -5.64
C VAL A 51 0.05 -1.72 -6.96
N LEU A 52 -0.34 -2.64 -7.83
CA LEU A 52 -0.95 -2.34 -9.12
C LEU A 52 -2.46 -2.49 -9.02
N GLN A 53 -3.19 -1.62 -9.71
CA GLN A 53 -4.65 -1.67 -9.84
C GLN A 53 -5.01 -1.66 -11.32
N ASP A 54 -5.92 -2.54 -11.75
CA ASP A 54 -6.50 -2.49 -13.09
C ASP A 54 -7.73 -1.56 -13.17
N GLU A 55 -8.31 -1.44 -14.36
CA GLU A 55 -9.48 -0.60 -14.62
C GLU A 55 -10.73 -1.03 -13.83
N MET A 56 -10.81 -2.31 -13.43
CA MET A 56 -11.90 -2.86 -12.63
C MET A 56 -11.72 -2.59 -11.13
N GLY A 57 -10.57 -2.01 -10.72
CA GLY A 57 -10.22 -1.77 -9.33
C GLY A 57 -9.57 -2.96 -8.62
N ASP A 58 -9.33 -4.07 -9.33
CA ASP A 58 -8.64 -5.23 -8.75
C ASP A 58 -7.17 -4.94 -8.54
N ARG A 59 -6.63 -5.35 -7.39
CA ARG A 59 -5.24 -5.05 -6.99
C ARG A 59 -4.38 -6.29 -6.90
N ILE A 60 -3.12 -6.15 -7.33
CA ILE A 60 -2.11 -7.20 -7.24
C ILE A 60 -0.76 -6.61 -6.81
N HIS A 61 -0.04 -7.35 -5.98
CA HIS A 61 1.33 -7.02 -5.60
C HIS A 61 2.29 -7.36 -6.74
N CYS A 62 3.27 -6.49 -6.99
CA CYS A 62 4.29 -6.72 -8.01
C CYS A 62 5.66 -6.28 -7.49
N SER A 63 6.66 -7.17 -7.64
CA SER A 63 8.05 -6.90 -7.24
C SER A 63 8.94 -6.64 -8.45
N ILE A 64 9.81 -5.64 -8.36
CA ILE A 64 10.91 -5.40 -9.30
C ILE A 64 12.20 -5.80 -8.58
N PRO A 65 12.78 -6.97 -8.89
CA PRO A 65 14.02 -7.45 -8.24
C PRO A 65 15.22 -6.54 -8.51
N LYS A 66 16.24 -6.59 -7.65
CA LYS A 66 17.47 -5.77 -7.70
C LYS A 66 18.07 -5.64 -9.10
N ALA A 67 18.14 -6.74 -9.84
CA ALA A 67 18.70 -6.76 -11.20
C ALA A 67 17.97 -5.83 -12.19
N ASN A 68 16.70 -5.52 -11.93
CA ASN A 68 15.83 -4.73 -12.81
C ASN A 68 15.55 -3.33 -12.25
N VAL A 69 15.92 -3.05 -10.99
CA VAL A 69 15.65 -1.77 -10.32
C VAL A 69 16.21 -0.59 -11.11
N VAL A 70 17.45 -0.67 -11.57
CA VAL A 70 18.13 0.43 -12.29
C VAL A 70 17.35 0.85 -13.55
N VAL A 71 16.77 -0.13 -14.26
CA VAL A 71 16.01 0.12 -15.50
C VAL A 71 14.64 0.71 -15.19
N PHE A 72 13.92 0.12 -14.25
CA PHE A 72 12.50 0.47 -14.05
C PHE A 72 12.25 1.58 -13.03
N LYS A 73 13.20 1.90 -12.14
CA LYS A 73 13.08 2.99 -11.17
C LYS A 73 12.88 4.36 -11.83
N ILE A 74 13.42 4.56 -13.04
CA ILE A 74 13.28 5.82 -13.78
C ILE A 74 12.00 5.88 -14.63
N VAL A 75 11.40 4.71 -14.93
CA VAL A 75 10.20 4.58 -15.77
C VAL A 75 8.92 4.51 -14.96
N VAL A 76 8.92 3.68 -13.90
CA VAL A 76 7.74 3.40 -13.09
C VAL A 76 7.64 4.43 -11.97
N ARG A 77 6.51 5.12 -11.90
CA ARG A 77 6.20 6.11 -10.87
C ARG A 77 4.85 5.82 -10.24
N GLU A 78 4.71 6.22 -9.00
CA GLU A 78 3.43 6.17 -8.30
C GLU A 78 2.40 7.04 -9.02
N PHE A 79 1.17 6.58 -9.08
CA PHE A 79 0.03 7.17 -9.81
C PHE A 79 0.19 7.22 -11.34
N GLY A 80 1.26 6.66 -11.89
CA GLY A 80 1.40 6.46 -13.35
C GLY A 80 0.55 5.29 -13.84
N ILE A 81 0.09 5.39 -15.09
CA ILE A 81 -0.68 4.36 -15.79
C ILE A 81 0.20 3.73 -16.85
N TYR A 82 0.18 2.42 -16.93
CA TYR A 82 1.10 1.66 -17.75
C TYR A 82 0.42 0.48 -18.45
N SER A 83 0.86 0.20 -19.68
CA SER A 83 0.77 -1.15 -20.25
C SER A 83 2.00 -1.95 -19.81
N MET A 84 1.77 -3.02 -19.08
CA MET A 84 2.83 -3.89 -18.57
C MET A 84 2.62 -5.31 -19.07
N ARG A 85 3.71 -5.98 -19.50
CA ARG A 85 3.64 -7.32 -20.09
C ARG A 85 4.73 -8.22 -19.57
N ASN A 86 4.42 -9.51 -19.57
CA ASN A 86 5.34 -10.60 -19.25
C ASN A 86 5.83 -10.54 -17.80
N PHE A 87 5.27 -11.39 -16.96
CA PHE A 87 5.59 -11.47 -15.53
C PHE A 87 5.85 -12.91 -15.12
N ILE A 88 6.70 -13.08 -14.11
CA ILE A 88 6.70 -14.30 -13.32
C ILE A 88 5.57 -14.18 -12.31
N VAL A 89 4.67 -15.17 -12.32
CA VAL A 89 3.54 -15.26 -11.37
C VAL A 89 3.93 -16.20 -10.24
N GLN A 90 3.82 -15.72 -9.00
CA GLN A 90 4.19 -16.46 -7.81
C GLN A 90 3.04 -16.47 -6.80
N PRO A 91 2.91 -17.51 -5.94
CA PRO A 91 1.96 -17.49 -4.82
C PRO A 91 2.22 -16.31 -3.88
N ASN A 92 1.17 -15.63 -3.45
CA ASN A 92 1.21 -14.53 -2.47
C ASN A 92 0.81 -15.04 -1.08
N SER A 93 1.50 -16.08 -0.58
CA SER A 93 1.09 -16.84 0.60
C SER A 93 1.98 -16.63 1.83
N LYS A 94 3.10 -15.90 1.71
CA LYS A 94 4.08 -15.77 2.79
C LYS A 94 4.17 -14.33 3.31
N GLY A 95 4.26 -14.21 4.64
CA GLY A 95 4.50 -12.93 5.31
C GLY A 95 3.37 -11.90 5.19
N VAL A 96 3.73 -10.64 5.32
CA VAL A 96 2.81 -9.52 5.18
C VAL A 96 2.50 -9.29 3.71
N ARG A 97 1.23 -9.12 3.36
CA ARG A 97 0.73 -8.98 2.00
C ARG A 97 0.08 -7.61 1.81
N THR A 98 0.38 -6.93 0.72
CA THR A 98 -0.24 -5.64 0.39
C THR A 98 -1.58 -5.77 -0.33
N THR A 99 -1.93 -6.99 -0.77
CA THR A 99 -3.19 -7.28 -1.46
C THR A 99 -3.72 -8.66 -1.06
N SER A 100 -5.03 -8.86 -1.19
CA SER A 100 -5.69 -10.15 -0.97
C SER A 100 -5.52 -11.14 -2.12
N HIS A 101 -4.98 -10.70 -3.26
CA HIS A 101 -4.81 -11.56 -4.44
C HIS A 101 -3.95 -12.79 -4.12
N LYS A 102 -4.38 -13.98 -4.59
CA LYS A 102 -3.69 -15.26 -4.32
C LYS A 102 -2.28 -15.33 -4.92
N PHE A 103 -2.03 -14.54 -5.94
CA PHE A 103 -0.74 -14.45 -6.62
C PHE A 103 -0.16 -13.06 -6.50
N LYS A 104 1.16 -12.97 -6.70
CA LYS A 104 1.91 -11.75 -6.92
C LYS A 104 2.72 -11.85 -8.21
N LEU A 105 3.06 -10.70 -8.77
CA LEU A 105 3.87 -10.60 -9.98
C LEU A 105 5.32 -10.29 -9.64
N SER A 106 6.23 -10.72 -10.49
CA SER A 106 7.62 -10.32 -10.43
C SER A 106 8.13 -9.98 -11.84
N PHE A 107 8.83 -8.86 -11.94
CA PHE A 107 9.51 -8.48 -13.17
C PHE A 107 10.68 -9.43 -13.45
N TYR A 108 10.95 -9.63 -14.73
CA TYR A 108 12.13 -10.36 -15.19
C TYR A 108 12.65 -9.74 -16.50
N MET A 109 13.68 -10.33 -17.10
CA MET A 109 14.39 -9.78 -18.28
C MET A 109 13.49 -9.51 -19.51
N LYS A 110 12.32 -10.16 -19.61
CA LYS A 110 11.38 -9.95 -20.74
C LYS A 110 10.19 -9.07 -20.36
N THR A 111 10.11 -8.58 -19.13
CA THR A 111 9.05 -7.65 -18.74
C THR A 111 9.20 -6.35 -19.50
N SER A 112 8.11 -5.88 -20.08
CA SER A 112 8.04 -4.60 -20.78
C SER A 112 7.03 -3.69 -20.13
N VAL A 113 7.37 -2.40 -20.06
CA VAL A 113 6.53 -1.34 -19.48
C VAL A 113 6.48 -0.19 -20.47
N SER A 114 5.29 0.27 -20.79
CA SER A 114 5.04 1.45 -21.60
C SER A 114 4.07 2.37 -20.87
N THR A 115 4.42 3.63 -20.73
CA THR A 115 3.54 4.64 -20.13
C THR A 115 2.30 4.86 -21.01
N LEU A 116 1.15 4.94 -20.37
CA LEU A 116 -0.10 5.28 -21.03
C LEU A 116 -0.60 6.62 -20.50
N SER A 117 -1.17 7.44 -21.40
CA SER A 117 -1.99 8.58 -21.03
C SER A 117 -3.44 8.13 -21.18
N SER A 118 -4.16 7.99 -20.07
CA SER A 118 -5.57 7.61 -20.10
C SER A 118 -6.35 8.51 -19.15
N GLU A 119 -7.17 9.39 -19.70
CA GLU A 119 -8.07 10.26 -18.93
C GLU A 119 -9.26 9.47 -18.34
N THR A 120 -9.52 8.28 -18.85
CA THR A 120 -10.64 7.44 -18.42
C THR A 120 -10.25 6.43 -17.33
N PHE A 121 -8.95 6.21 -17.10
CA PHE A 121 -8.51 5.26 -16.09
C PHE A 121 -8.69 5.83 -14.69
N GLN A 122 -9.60 5.24 -13.91
CA GLN A 122 -9.84 5.63 -12.53
C GLN A 122 -8.90 4.90 -11.58
N LEU A 123 -7.86 5.59 -11.15
CA LEU A 123 -6.95 5.09 -10.12
C LEU A 123 -7.44 5.54 -8.75
N ASN A 124 -7.73 4.59 -7.88
CA ASN A 124 -8.11 4.85 -6.49
C ASN A 124 -6.87 4.75 -5.60
N PRO A 125 -6.34 5.85 -5.05
CA PRO A 125 -5.15 5.82 -4.19
C PRO A 125 -5.35 4.96 -2.94
N PHE A 126 -6.55 4.95 -2.39
CA PHE A 126 -6.92 4.23 -1.17
C PHE A 126 -8.07 3.26 -1.41
N ARG A 127 -8.11 2.22 -0.60
CA ARG A 127 -9.27 1.34 -0.41
C ARG A 127 -9.56 1.31 1.08
N PHE A 128 -10.31 2.31 1.54
CA PHE A 128 -10.62 2.43 2.96
C PHE A 128 -11.50 1.28 3.44
N VAL A 129 -11.10 0.71 4.58
CA VAL A 129 -11.83 -0.29 5.35
C VAL A 129 -12.37 0.42 6.58
N SER A 130 -13.64 0.22 6.92
CA SER A 130 -14.27 0.77 8.13
C SER A 130 -13.68 0.13 9.40
N PHE A 131 -13.76 0.82 10.53
CA PHE A 131 -13.24 0.25 11.78
C PHE A 131 -14.01 -0.98 12.22
N THR A 132 -15.30 -1.06 11.92
CA THR A 132 -16.11 -2.27 12.15
C THR A 132 -15.59 -3.45 11.33
N GLU A 133 -15.33 -3.25 10.02
CA GLU A 133 -14.75 -4.33 9.18
C GLU A 133 -13.36 -4.73 9.65
N ILE A 134 -12.56 -3.78 10.19
CA ILE A 134 -11.23 -4.08 10.74
C ILE A 134 -11.36 -4.96 12.00
N GLU A 135 -12.32 -4.69 12.87
CA GLU A 135 -12.58 -5.47 14.09
C GLU A 135 -13.06 -6.91 13.78
N GLU A 136 -13.71 -7.11 12.63
CA GLU A 136 -14.20 -8.41 12.16
C GLU A 136 -13.17 -9.19 11.33
N VAL A 137 -11.93 -8.68 11.17
CA VAL A 137 -10.90 -9.35 10.36
C VAL A 137 -10.54 -10.71 10.95
N ASP A 138 -10.72 -11.75 10.16
CA ASP A 138 -10.31 -13.11 10.50
C ASP A 138 -8.79 -13.21 10.75
N VAL A 139 -8.39 -14.08 11.66
CA VAL A 139 -6.98 -14.35 12.00
C VAL A 139 -6.14 -14.67 10.76
N VAL A 140 -6.72 -15.34 9.76
CA VAL A 140 -6.06 -15.67 8.48
C VAL A 140 -5.70 -14.43 7.67
N ASN A 141 -6.48 -13.35 7.82
CA ASN A 141 -6.34 -12.10 7.08
C ASN A 141 -5.53 -11.03 7.83
N LEU A 142 -5.12 -11.26 9.08
CA LEU A 142 -4.30 -10.33 9.87
C LEU A 142 -2.95 -9.97 9.23
N ASN A 143 -2.54 -10.70 8.20
CA ASN A 143 -1.32 -10.40 7.44
C ASN A 143 -1.58 -9.60 6.15
N ILE A 144 -2.83 -9.26 5.84
CA ILE A 144 -3.16 -8.38 4.72
C ILE A 144 -3.17 -6.94 5.21
N LEU A 145 -2.37 -6.09 4.57
CA LEU A 145 -2.35 -4.67 4.87
C LEU A 145 -3.61 -4.00 4.34
N LEU A 146 -4.10 -3.00 5.06
CA LEU A 146 -5.31 -2.25 4.76
C LEU A 146 -5.08 -0.74 4.82
N ASP A 147 -6.02 -0.02 4.24
CA ASP A 147 -6.07 1.44 4.32
C ASP A 147 -7.26 1.83 5.22
N CYS A 148 -7.07 2.79 6.11
CA CYS A 148 -8.19 3.38 6.87
C CYS A 148 -7.98 4.89 7.07
N VAL A 149 -9.08 5.56 7.42
CA VAL A 149 -9.11 6.99 7.72
C VAL A 149 -9.84 7.22 9.03
N GLY A 150 -9.34 8.13 9.85
CA GLY A 150 -9.99 8.49 11.12
C GLY A 150 -9.46 9.80 11.69
N HIS A 151 -10.28 10.39 12.54
CA HIS A 151 -9.92 11.56 13.33
C HIS A 151 -9.06 11.15 14.52
N ILE A 152 -7.91 11.80 14.75
CA ILE A 152 -7.08 11.56 15.92
C ILE A 152 -7.77 12.18 17.13
N VAL A 153 -8.30 11.35 18.04
CA VAL A 153 -8.99 11.76 19.25
C VAL A 153 -8.16 11.59 20.53
N GLY A 154 -6.98 10.97 20.41
CA GLY A 154 -6.08 10.78 21.53
C GLY A 154 -4.72 10.24 21.12
N LYS A 155 -3.74 10.42 22.00
CA LYS A 155 -2.37 9.90 21.82
C LYS A 155 -1.78 9.44 23.15
N GLU A 156 -0.87 8.46 23.09
CA GLU A 156 0.02 8.10 24.19
C GLU A 156 1.40 8.73 23.96
N ASP A 157 2.18 8.86 25.04
CA ASP A 157 3.57 9.32 24.93
C ASP A 157 4.43 8.34 24.15
N VAL A 158 5.46 8.87 23.50
CA VAL A 158 6.47 8.06 22.81
C VAL A 158 7.23 7.20 23.82
N ARG A 159 7.26 5.88 23.58
CA ARG A 159 7.94 4.92 24.43
C ARG A 159 9.10 4.26 23.70
N PRO A 160 10.27 4.06 24.36
CA PRO A 160 11.32 3.23 23.82
C PRO A 160 10.90 1.76 23.81
N ILE A 161 11.31 1.04 22.78
CA ILE A 161 11.10 -0.40 22.64
C ILE A 161 12.36 -1.06 22.11
N VAL A 162 12.48 -2.37 22.35
CA VAL A 162 13.49 -3.21 21.70
C VAL A 162 12.79 -4.13 20.71
N THR A 163 13.21 -4.10 19.45
CA THR A 163 12.66 -4.96 18.40
C THR A 163 13.05 -6.42 18.61
N LYS A 164 12.40 -7.35 17.90
CA LYS A 164 12.75 -8.78 17.95
C LYS A 164 14.20 -9.06 17.50
N SER A 165 14.79 -8.16 16.72
CA SER A 165 16.20 -8.23 16.29
C SER A 165 17.19 -7.61 17.31
N GLY A 166 16.71 -7.15 18.46
CA GLY A 166 17.54 -6.51 19.49
C GLY A 166 17.86 -5.03 19.22
N GLN A 167 17.29 -4.42 18.20
CA GLN A 167 17.52 -3.00 17.89
C GLN A 167 16.62 -2.10 18.74
N GLU A 168 17.16 -1.02 19.23
CA GLU A 168 16.39 0.03 19.87
C GLU A 168 15.49 0.74 18.85
N SER A 169 14.26 1.03 19.24
CA SER A 169 13.28 1.74 18.45
C SER A 169 12.32 2.49 19.36
N LYS A 170 11.30 3.11 18.78
CA LYS A 170 10.27 3.85 19.51
C LYS A 170 8.89 3.44 19.01
N CYS A 171 7.89 3.55 19.86
CA CYS A 171 6.49 3.44 19.47
C CYS A 171 5.65 4.53 20.13
N MET A 172 4.57 4.88 19.46
CA MET A 172 3.53 5.80 19.92
C MET A 172 2.17 5.25 19.53
N ALA A 173 1.20 5.28 20.42
CA ALA A 173 -0.16 4.92 20.09
C ALA A 173 -1.00 6.17 19.85
N LEU A 174 -1.83 6.13 18.81
CA LEU A 174 -2.89 7.08 18.50
C LEU A 174 -4.23 6.38 18.63
N TYR A 175 -5.25 7.11 19.02
CA TYR A 175 -6.63 6.67 19.02
C TYR A 175 -7.34 7.37 17.87
N LEU A 176 -7.81 6.60 16.90
CA LEU A 176 -8.55 7.11 15.74
C LEU A 176 -10.05 6.87 15.96
N GLU A 177 -10.87 7.82 15.56
CA GLU A 177 -12.33 7.74 15.57
C GLU A 177 -12.84 7.91 14.13
N ASP A 178 -13.78 7.04 13.71
CA ASP A 178 -14.47 7.16 12.43
C ASP A 178 -15.74 8.03 12.53
N LEU A 179 -16.47 8.15 11.42
CA LEU A 179 -17.71 8.93 11.36
C LEU A 179 -18.85 8.31 12.18
N GLU A 180 -18.79 7.01 12.47
CA GLU A 180 -19.77 6.25 13.25
C GLU A 180 -19.42 6.21 14.74
N LYS A 181 -18.36 6.93 15.14
CA LYS A 181 -17.83 6.99 16.50
C LYS A 181 -17.15 5.71 16.99
N ASN A 182 -16.86 4.78 16.11
CA ASN A 182 -16.00 3.65 16.44
C ASN A 182 -14.56 4.13 16.66
N LYS A 183 -13.85 3.47 17.57
CA LYS A 183 -12.47 3.83 17.91
C LYS A 183 -11.53 2.67 17.69
N ILE A 184 -10.38 2.93 17.05
CA ILE A 184 -9.34 1.94 16.87
C ILE A 184 -7.99 2.49 17.37
N LYS A 185 -7.22 1.63 18.02
CA LYS A 185 -5.85 1.96 18.42
C LYS A 185 -4.91 1.77 17.22
N CYS A 186 -4.17 2.81 16.89
CA CYS A 186 -3.17 2.84 15.81
C CYS A 186 -1.79 2.99 16.41
N THR A 187 -0.95 1.93 16.36
CA THR A 187 0.41 1.98 16.89
C THR A 187 1.40 2.34 15.79
N ILE A 188 2.12 3.41 16.00
CA ILE A 188 3.15 3.92 15.09
C ILE A 188 4.54 3.54 15.62
N PHE A 189 5.37 2.95 14.78
CA PHE A 189 6.73 2.53 15.10
C PHE A 189 7.77 3.29 14.28
N GLY A 190 8.93 3.51 14.90
CA GLY A 190 10.15 3.97 14.24
C GLY A 190 10.09 5.40 13.74
N GLU A 191 10.67 5.63 12.56
CA GLU A 191 10.85 6.97 11.98
C GLU A 191 9.53 7.67 11.62
N MET A 192 8.45 6.91 11.45
CA MET A 192 7.13 7.48 11.14
C MET A 192 6.61 8.39 12.25
N ILE A 193 7.04 8.16 13.51
CA ILE A 193 6.70 9.03 14.65
C ILE A 193 7.22 10.46 14.42
N GLY A 194 8.44 10.60 13.90
CA GLY A 194 9.04 11.91 13.61
C GLY A 194 8.27 12.71 12.57
N LYS A 195 7.61 12.02 11.62
CA LYS A 195 6.77 12.66 10.60
C LYS A 195 5.45 13.19 11.16
N LEU A 196 4.93 12.55 12.21
CA LEU A 196 3.63 12.89 12.81
C LEU A 196 3.77 13.94 13.93
N THR A 197 4.84 13.88 14.71
CA THR A 197 5.05 14.71 15.91
C THR A 197 4.84 16.22 15.67
N PRO A 198 5.35 16.82 14.59
CA PRO A 198 5.18 18.26 14.35
C PRO A 198 3.72 18.71 14.21
N PHE A 199 2.85 17.81 13.76
CA PHE A 199 1.42 18.09 13.53
C PHE A 199 0.57 17.78 14.75
N ILE A 200 0.83 16.64 15.41
CA ILE A 200 0.05 16.18 16.57
C ILE A 200 0.24 17.09 17.79
N ASN A 201 1.35 17.81 17.86
CA ASN A 201 1.65 18.73 18.98
C ASN A 201 1.17 20.17 18.72
N LYS A 202 0.60 20.47 17.55
CA LYS A 202 -0.05 21.75 17.31
C LYS A 202 -1.44 21.72 17.94
N ASP A 203 -1.71 22.70 18.76
CA ASP A 203 -3.04 22.95 19.36
C ASP A 203 -3.68 24.14 18.64
N ASP A 204 -3.99 23.93 17.35
CA ASP A 204 -4.63 24.96 16.51
C ASP A 204 -6.17 24.78 16.45
N GLY A 205 -6.71 23.84 17.21
CA GLY A 205 -8.16 23.60 17.31
C GLY A 205 -8.77 22.94 16.07
N GLU A 206 -7.97 22.64 15.03
CA GLU A 206 -8.48 21.94 13.85
C GLU A 206 -8.47 20.41 14.04
N PRO A 207 -9.52 19.71 13.56
CA PRO A 207 -9.53 18.25 13.58
C PRO A 207 -8.40 17.69 12.73
N LEU A 208 -7.62 16.78 13.30
CA LEU A 208 -6.49 16.15 12.62
C LEU A 208 -6.92 14.78 12.07
N ILE A 209 -7.13 14.71 10.77
CA ILE A 209 -7.51 13.50 10.07
C ILE A 209 -6.26 12.74 9.64
N LEU A 210 -6.15 11.50 10.05
CA LEU A 210 -5.07 10.60 9.67
C LEU A 210 -5.57 9.58 8.65
N VAL A 211 -4.86 9.49 7.53
CA VAL A 211 -4.97 8.37 6.59
C VAL A 211 -3.81 7.42 6.86
N ALA A 212 -4.13 6.20 7.23
CA ALA A 212 -3.21 5.09 7.43
C ALA A 212 -3.26 4.20 6.19
N GLN A 213 -2.23 4.26 5.33
CA GLN A 213 -2.14 3.46 4.12
C GLN A 213 -1.27 2.22 4.36
N LEU A 214 -1.76 1.05 3.97
CA LEU A 214 -1.09 -0.25 4.08
C LEU A 214 -0.64 -0.55 5.53
N PHE A 215 -1.54 -0.34 6.48
CA PHE A 215 -1.34 -0.71 7.87
C PHE A 215 -1.73 -2.16 8.13
N LYS A 216 -1.06 -2.78 9.08
CA LYS A 216 -1.27 -4.17 9.45
C LYS A 216 -2.26 -4.27 10.61
N PRO A 217 -3.36 -5.03 10.46
CA PRO A 217 -4.18 -5.44 11.60
C PRO A 217 -3.35 -6.30 12.57
N ASN A 218 -3.54 -6.11 13.85
CA ASN A 218 -2.86 -6.85 14.90
C ASN A 218 -3.81 -7.13 16.06
N GLN A 219 -3.94 -8.39 16.44
CA GLN A 219 -4.78 -8.79 17.57
C GLN A 219 -3.96 -8.79 18.86
N TYR A 220 -4.44 -8.06 19.86
CA TYR A 220 -3.85 -8.05 21.19
C TYR A 220 -4.97 -7.97 22.24
N LEU A 221 -4.95 -8.88 23.23
CA LEU A 221 -5.97 -9.00 24.29
C LEU A 221 -7.42 -9.02 23.76
N ASN A 222 -7.65 -9.81 22.70
CA ASN A 222 -8.94 -9.93 22.01
C ASN A 222 -9.47 -8.64 21.37
N GLN A 223 -8.62 -7.62 21.22
CA GLN A 223 -8.93 -6.39 20.48
C GLN A 223 -8.09 -6.34 19.20
N ILE A 224 -8.71 -5.96 18.11
CA ILE A 224 -8.00 -5.66 16.87
C ILE A 224 -7.52 -4.22 16.92
N ASN A 225 -6.26 -4.03 16.65
CA ASN A 225 -5.57 -2.75 16.52
C ASN A 225 -4.89 -2.70 15.16
N ILE A 226 -4.44 -1.54 14.75
CA ILE A 226 -3.63 -1.41 13.53
C ILE A 226 -2.24 -0.89 13.87
N GLN A 227 -1.26 -1.25 13.03
CA GLN A 227 0.11 -0.78 13.17
C GLN A 227 0.79 -0.63 11.80
N ASN A 228 1.77 0.27 11.71
CA ASN A 228 2.51 0.37 10.47
C ASN A 228 3.39 -0.86 10.23
N SER A 229 3.51 -1.25 8.96
CA SER A 229 4.53 -2.19 8.48
C SER A 229 5.86 -1.46 8.30
N LEU A 230 6.95 -2.21 8.20
CA LEU A 230 8.30 -1.63 8.19
C LEU A 230 8.56 -0.72 6.98
N TYR A 231 8.10 -1.11 5.77
CA TYR A 231 8.43 -0.39 4.54
C TYR A 231 7.21 0.10 3.77
N ALA A 232 6.12 -0.69 3.74
CA ALA A 232 4.99 -0.43 2.88
C ALA A 232 4.07 0.68 3.41
N SER A 233 3.98 0.86 4.73
CA SER A 233 3.01 1.80 5.32
C SER A 233 3.39 3.26 5.10
N ARG A 234 2.36 4.07 4.90
CA ARG A 234 2.45 5.54 4.90
C ARG A 234 1.35 6.14 5.75
N VAL A 235 1.60 7.35 6.22
CA VAL A 235 0.61 8.19 6.89
C VAL A 235 0.50 9.53 6.15
N PHE A 236 -0.72 10.03 6.07
CA PHE A 236 -1.01 11.37 5.59
C PHE A 236 -1.88 12.07 6.63
N LEU A 237 -1.62 13.34 6.87
CA LEU A 237 -2.38 14.18 7.78
C LEU A 237 -3.09 15.26 7.00
N ASN A 238 -4.42 15.34 7.16
CA ASN A 238 -5.29 16.28 6.45
C ASN A 238 -5.00 16.38 4.94
N PRO A 239 -4.83 15.27 4.19
CA PRO A 239 -4.51 15.34 2.77
C PRO A 239 -5.73 15.75 1.94
N ASP A 240 -5.50 16.45 0.83
CA ASP A 240 -6.53 16.93 -0.11
C ASP A 240 -7.00 15.84 -1.09
N PHE A 241 -7.25 14.63 -0.61
CA PHE A 241 -7.89 13.60 -1.43
C PHE A 241 -9.42 13.70 -1.31
N PRO A 242 -10.19 13.51 -2.39
CA PRO A 242 -11.64 13.69 -2.38
C PRO A 242 -12.36 12.93 -1.25
N ASP A 243 -11.97 11.66 -1.03
CA ASP A 243 -12.57 10.82 0.02
C ASP A 243 -12.26 11.35 1.43
N VAL A 244 -11.09 11.93 1.64
CA VAL A 244 -10.67 12.50 2.94
C VAL A 244 -11.33 13.85 3.18
N VAL A 245 -11.45 14.66 2.12
CA VAL A 245 -12.21 15.91 2.19
C VAL A 245 -13.70 15.63 2.50
N ALA A 246 -14.26 14.60 1.87
CA ALA A 246 -15.63 14.15 2.19
C ALA A 246 -15.75 13.66 3.64
N PHE A 247 -14.76 12.96 4.17
CA PHE A 247 -14.71 12.54 5.58
C PHE A 247 -14.65 13.76 6.53
N LYS A 248 -13.80 14.75 6.23
CA LYS A 248 -13.64 15.97 7.07
C LYS A 248 -14.90 16.82 7.13
N ASN A 249 -15.72 16.82 6.07
CA ASN A 249 -16.91 17.66 5.94
C ASN A 249 -18.19 17.02 6.54
N ARG A 250 -18.10 15.82 7.10
CA ARG A 250 -19.19 15.11 7.79
C ARG A 250 -19.03 15.16 9.30
#